data_21fb5378d5720b92dba05b73db5315e8
#
_entry.id   21fb5378d5720b92dba05b73db5315e8
#
_cell.length_a   1.000
_cell.length_b   1.000
_cell.length_c   1.000
_cell.angle_alpha   90.00
_cell.angle_beta   90.00
_cell.angle_gamma   90.00
#
_symmetry.space_group_name_H-M   'P 1'
#
loop_
_entity.id
_entity.type
_entity.pdbx_description
1 polymer ?
#
loop_
_entity_poly.entity_id
_entity_poly.type
_entity_poly.pdbx_seq_one_letter_code
_entity_poly.pdbx_strand_id
1 'polypeptide(L)'
;MRTAGGITLGVGFYNPHSLIAFRLLAPAPIEVDHQFFAGRIAAALQLRASLYPGAQAFRVVHGEADFLPGLVVDKYNEYIAVQTFSFGMDARIELICDVLESLLKPVGIVERNESSLRLLEHLPQKKGTLRGDVQPTIIEEHGLHYAVDLLAGQKTGFFLDQKENRLAIRRFSRGARVLDCFCNDGGFSLNAALGGATSVLGLDSSEEAIRHASENAASNDIRNARFALADVFEQLQELRTSGETFDVLVLDPPSFTRSKKNVATAKRGYRELNMHALRVLNNGGILFTASCSHHIEPDVFLDVVQEAARQSGRRLQLLEWRGASPDHPTLPGVPETRYLKLGIFRAV
;
A
#
# COMPACT_ATOMS: atom_id res chain seq x y z
N MET A 1 -6.76 19.38 25.65
CA MET A 1 -8.18 19.70 25.46
C MET A 1 -8.89 19.59 26.81
N ARG A 2 -9.73 20.59 27.14
CA ARG A 2 -10.53 20.61 28.40
C ARG A 2 -11.98 20.97 28.07
N THR A 3 -12.91 20.54 28.92
CA THR A 3 -14.29 21.03 28.88
C THR A 3 -14.35 22.47 29.39
N ALA A 4 -15.46 23.17 29.17
CA ALA A 4 -15.74 24.49 29.77
C ALA A 4 -15.69 24.47 31.32
N GLY A 5 -16.01 23.33 31.94
CA GLY A 5 -15.87 23.10 33.39
C GLY A 5 -14.49 22.71 33.88
N GLY A 6 -13.46 22.78 33.00
CA GLY A 6 -12.05 22.52 33.36
C GLY A 6 -11.63 21.05 33.39
N ILE A 7 -12.52 20.09 33.09
CA ILE A 7 -12.19 18.66 33.05
C ILE A 7 -11.27 18.40 31.86
N THR A 8 -10.12 17.79 32.07
CA THR A 8 -9.19 17.39 31.01
C THR A 8 -9.78 16.20 30.23
N LEU A 9 -9.95 16.36 28.91
CA LEU A 9 -10.42 15.33 27.99
C LEU A 9 -9.29 14.57 27.30
N GLY A 10 -8.08 15.15 27.33
CA GLY A 10 -6.90 14.53 26.76
C GLY A 10 -5.84 15.55 26.32
N VAL A 11 -4.70 15.02 25.92
CA VAL A 11 -3.57 15.75 25.33
C VAL A 11 -3.43 15.38 23.86
N GLY A 12 -3.09 16.35 23.02
CA GLY A 12 -2.94 16.15 21.60
C GLY A 12 -2.41 17.39 20.89
N PHE A 13 -2.25 17.27 19.58
CA PHE A 13 -1.84 18.38 18.72
C PHE A 13 -3.02 19.23 18.30
N TYR A 14 -2.84 20.52 18.32
CA TYR A 14 -3.83 21.50 17.85
C TYR A 14 -3.26 22.30 16.68
N ASN A 15 -4.01 22.31 15.57
CA ASN A 15 -3.74 23.14 14.40
C ASN A 15 -5.03 23.84 13.98
N PRO A 16 -5.17 25.16 14.21
CA PRO A 16 -6.40 25.90 13.91
C PRO A 16 -6.66 26.02 12.39
N HIS A 17 -5.65 25.74 11.56
CA HIS A 17 -5.74 25.84 10.09
C HIS A 17 -6.12 24.50 9.44
N SER A 18 -6.12 23.40 10.19
CA SER A 18 -6.48 22.07 9.68
C SER A 18 -7.98 21.81 9.84
N LEU A 19 -8.55 21.05 8.88
CA LEU A 19 -9.92 20.51 9.02
C LEU A 19 -10.07 19.62 10.25
N ILE A 20 -9.00 18.90 10.62
CA ILE A 20 -8.90 18.13 11.87
C ILE A 20 -8.11 18.98 12.87
N ALA A 21 -8.77 19.95 13.47
CA ALA A 21 -8.13 20.92 14.34
C ALA A 21 -7.44 20.30 15.57
N PHE A 22 -7.89 19.14 16.04
CA PHE A 22 -7.30 18.47 17.22
C PHE A 22 -7.07 16.99 16.93
N ARG A 23 -5.83 16.53 17.14
CA ARG A 23 -5.43 15.11 17.03
C ARG A 23 -5.05 14.59 18.41
N LEU A 24 -5.89 13.73 18.98
CA LEU A 24 -5.70 13.17 20.31
C LEU A 24 -4.49 12.23 20.32
N LEU A 25 -3.60 12.40 21.30
CA LEU A 25 -2.46 11.53 21.59
C LEU A 25 -2.70 10.63 22.80
N ALA A 26 -3.33 11.17 23.84
CA ALA A 26 -3.67 10.43 25.04
C ALA A 26 -4.93 10.97 25.72
N PRO A 27 -5.75 10.10 26.35
CA PRO A 27 -6.96 10.52 27.06
C PRO A 27 -6.67 11.11 28.47
N ALA A 28 -5.41 11.16 28.87
CA ALA A 28 -4.97 11.69 30.17
C ALA A 28 -3.85 12.73 29.99
N PRO A 29 -3.63 13.60 30.98
CA PRO A 29 -2.48 14.51 30.98
C PRO A 29 -1.17 13.72 30.97
N ILE A 30 -0.38 13.93 29.93
CA ILE A 30 0.96 13.36 29.77
C ILE A 30 1.87 14.41 29.15
N GLU A 31 3.17 14.28 29.36
CA GLU A 31 4.18 14.98 28.55
C GLU A 31 4.36 14.25 27.22
N VAL A 32 4.43 15.02 26.14
CA VAL A 32 4.66 14.52 24.78
C VAL A 32 6.14 14.71 24.47
N ASP A 33 6.96 13.93 25.14
CA ASP A 33 8.41 13.96 25.16
C ASP A 33 9.03 12.73 24.47
N HIS A 34 10.32 12.53 24.63
CA HIS A 34 11.06 11.38 24.13
C HIS A 34 10.50 10.06 24.66
N GLN A 35 10.16 9.98 25.95
CA GLN A 35 9.65 8.75 26.57
C GLN A 35 8.28 8.37 26.03
N PHE A 36 7.42 9.36 25.76
CA PHE A 36 6.13 9.13 25.11
C PHE A 36 6.29 8.48 23.74
N PHE A 37 7.12 9.07 22.86
CA PHE A 37 7.34 8.52 21.51
C PHE A 37 8.03 7.16 21.58
N ALA A 38 9.05 7.01 22.43
CA ALA A 38 9.74 5.73 22.61
C ALA A 38 8.80 4.61 23.04
N GLY A 39 7.90 4.88 23.99
CA GLY A 39 6.90 3.90 24.45
C GLY A 39 5.92 3.50 23.34
N ARG A 40 5.42 4.46 22.56
CA ARG A 40 4.48 4.19 21.44
C ARG A 40 5.15 3.43 20.30
N ILE A 41 6.34 3.84 19.89
CA ILE A 41 7.09 3.19 18.81
C ILE A 41 7.55 1.80 19.23
N ALA A 42 7.98 1.61 20.47
CA ALA A 42 8.33 0.28 21.00
C ALA A 42 7.13 -0.68 21.01
N ALA A 43 5.96 -0.21 21.42
CA ALA A 43 4.72 -1.02 21.36
C ALA A 43 4.35 -1.40 19.91
N ALA A 44 4.48 -0.46 18.98
CA ALA A 44 4.27 -0.71 17.57
C ALA A 44 5.26 -1.75 17.01
N LEU A 45 6.54 -1.64 17.36
CA LEU A 45 7.59 -2.62 17.00
C LEU A 45 7.31 -4.01 17.57
N GLN A 46 6.85 -4.09 18.82
CA GLN A 46 6.49 -5.37 19.45
C GLN A 46 5.36 -6.07 18.70
N LEU A 47 4.34 -5.33 18.26
CA LEU A 47 3.29 -5.87 17.41
C LEU A 47 3.87 -6.45 16.11
N ARG A 48 4.71 -5.68 15.40
CA ARG A 48 5.31 -6.13 14.12
C ARG A 48 6.23 -7.33 14.30
N ALA A 49 6.99 -7.37 15.38
CA ALA A 49 7.83 -8.52 15.70
C ALA A 49 7.02 -9.80 15.94
N SER A 50 5.80 -9.69 16.49
CA SER A 50 4.91 -10.83 16.65
C SER A 50 4.23 -11.27 15.35
N LEU A 51 3.93 -10.33 14.45
CA LEU A 51 3.29 -10.58 13.17
C LEU A 51 4.28 -11.13 12.12
N TYR A 52 5.50 -10.61 12.13
CA TYR A 52 6.54 -10.88 11.14
C TYR A 52 7.90 -11.12 11.81
N PRO A 53 8.07 -12.25 12.51
CA PRO A 53 9.34 -12.57 13.16
C PRO A 53 10.50 -12.55 12.15
N GLY A 54 11.52 -11.76 12.44
CA GLY A 54 12.72 -11.66 11.61
C GLY A 54 12.58 -10.84 10.31
N ALA A 55 11.41 -10.31 10.00
CA ALA A 55 11.24 -9.47 8.80
C ALA A 55 12.12 -8.23 8.85
N GLN A 56 12.71 -7.89 7.71
CA GLN A 56 13.58 -6.72 7.56
C GLN A 56 12.89 -5.53 6.90
N ALA A 57 11.72 -5.74 6.26
CA ALA A 57 10.94 -4.68 5.63
C ALA A 57 9.47 -4.74 6.08
N PHE A 58 9.02 -3.69 6.76
CA PHE A 58 7.65 -3.56 7.27
C PHE A 58 7.36 -2.13 7.71
N ARG A 59 6.06 -1.80 7.81
CA ARG A 59 5.61 -0.56 8.42
C ARG A 59 5.75 -0.63 9.94
N VAL A 60 6.58 0.23 10.50
CA VAL A 60 6.81 0.35 11.96
C VAL A 60 5.67 1.10 12.61
N VAL A 61 5.26 2.24 12.05
CA VAL A 61 4.18 3.09 12.58
C VAL A 61 3.17 3.39 11.48
N HIS A 62 1.89 3.11 11.75
CA HIS A 62 0.76 3.37 10.86
C HIS A 62 -0.20 4.41 11.45
N GLY A 63 0.28 5.60 11.68
CA GLY A 63 -0.51 6.77 12.05
C GLY A 63 -1.43 6.57 13.26
N GLU A 64 -2.70 6.83 13.03
CA GLU A 64 -3.77 6.74 14.02
C GLU A 64 -3.88 5.33 14.63
N ALA A 65 -3.61 4.30 13.84
CA ALA A 65 -3.72 2.90 14.28
C ALA A 65 -2.64 2.49 15.29
N ASP A 66 -1.51 3.19 15.34
CA ASP A 66 -0.48 3.05 16.36
C ASP A 66 -0.52 4.21 17.38
N PHE A 67 -1.63 4.95 17.43
CA PHE A 67 -1.84 6.08 18.35
C PHE A 67 -0.81 7.19 18.22
N LEU A 68 -0.25 7.36 17.01
CA LEU A 68 0.66 8.42 16.60
C LEU A 68 0.10 9.13 15.36
N PRO A 69 -1.04 9.86 15.49
CA PRO A 69 -1.82 10.37 14.37
C PRO A 69 -0.97 11.26 13.46
N GLY A 70 -0.95 10.88 12.18
CA GLY A 70 -0.18 11.59 11.17
C GLY A 70 1.30 11.25 11.12
N LEU A 71 1.77 10.19 11.77
CA LEU A 71 3.13 9.65 11.63
C LEU A 71 3.11 8.32 10.88
N VAL A 72 3.91 8.20 9.85
CA VAL A 72 4.21 6.94 9.16
C VAL A 72 5.70 6.69 9.23
N VAL A 73 6.07 5.47 9.61
CA VAL A 73 7.47 5.03 9.65
C VAL A 73 7.56 3.66 9.00
N ASP A 74 8.37 3.54 7.95
CA ASP A 74 8.66 2.31 7.25
C ASP A 74 10.13 1.92 7.41
N LYS A 75 10.38 0.66 7.69
CA LYS A 75 11.72 0.08 7.80
C LYS A 75 12.03 -0.74 6.55
N TYR A 76 13.25 -0.58 6.03
CA TYR A 76 13.83 -1.31 4.91
C TYR A 76 15.26 -1.70 5.27
N ASN A 77 15.45 -2.91 5.80
CA ASN A 77 16.73 -3.36 6.38
C ASN A 77 17.25 -2.39 7.46
N GLU A 78 18.39 -1.77 7.24
CA GLU A 78 19.02 -0.78 8.10
C GLU A 78 18.57 0.67 7.85
N TYR A 79 17.63 0.90 6.92
CA TYR A 79 17.14 2.24 6.57
C TYR A 79 15.70 2.45 7.03
N ILE A 80 15.38 3.70 7.30
CA ILE A 80 14.04 4.12 7.72
C ILE A 80 13.54 5.26 6.83
N ALA A 81 12.29 5.15 6.39
CA ALA A 81 11.57 6.25 5.75
C ALA A 81 10.48 6.77 6.69
N VAL A 82 10.43 8.09 6.88
CA VAL A 82 9.46 8.77 7.74
C VAL A 82 8.58 9.69 6.91
N GLN A 83 7.28 9.69 7.21
CA GLN A 83 6.34 10.68 6.70
C GLN A 83 5.57 11.31 7.87
N THR A 84 5.37 12.62 7.80
CA THR A 84 4.57 13.37 8.77
C THR A 84 3.42 14.08 8.06
N PHE A 85 2.18 13.81 8.50
CA PHE A 85 0.96 14.35 7.92
C PHE A 85 0.23 15.31 8.86
N SER A 86 0.80 15.65 10.00
CA SER A 86 0.26 16.63 10.93
C SER A 86 1.35 17.60 11.38
N PHE A 87 0.96 18.86 11.61
CA PHE A 87 1.89 19.90 12.08
C PHE A 87 2.60 19.48 13.36
N GLY A 88 1.88 18.85 14.29
CA GLY A 88 2.45 18.43 15.56
C GLY A 88 3.51 17.33 15.44
N MET A 89 3.38 16.41 14.47
CA MET A 89 4.40 15.41 14.17
C MET A 89 5.59 16.03 13.44
N ASP A 90 5.33 16.87 12.44
CA ASP A 90 6.38 17.54 11.69
C ASP A 90 7.28 18.41 12.57
N ALA A 91 6.70 19.16 13.51
CA ALA A 91 7.43 19.95 14.48
C ALA A 91 8.29 19.12 15.48
N ARG A 92 8.13 17.81 15.49
CA ARG A 92 8.86 16.87 16.37
C ARG A 92 9.71 15.87 15.62
N ILE A 93 9.97 16.14 14.33
CA ILE A 93 10.68 15.19 13.47
C ILE A 93 12.07 14.83 14.02
N GLU A 94 12.80 15.81 14.60
CA GLU A 94 14.11 15.58 15.21
C GLU A 94 14.00 14.63 16.40
N LEU A 95 13.06 14.89 17.32
CA LEU A 95 12.79 14.03 18.48
C LEU A 95 12.39 12.61 18.06
N ILE A 96 11.57 12.49 17.00
CA ILE A 96 11.17 11.19 16.43
C ILE A 96 12.39 10.47 15.87
N CYS A 97 13.28 11.16 15.15
CA CYS A 97 14.54 10.58 14.66
C CYS A 97 15.42 10.07 15.80
N ASP A 98 15.59 10.85 16.88
CA ASP A 98 16.38 10.44 18.04
C ASP A 98 15.80 9.16 18.69
N VAL A 99 14.48 9.05 18.78
CA VAL A 99 13.80 7.84 19.26
C VAL A 99 14.04 6.65 18.33
N LEU A 100 13.92 6.85 17.00
CA LEU A 100 14.15 5.80 16.02
C LEU A 100 15.61 5.31 16.03
N GLU A 101 16.57 6.22 16.19
CA GLU A 101 17.99 5.88 16.35
C GLU A 101 18.23 5.05 17.61
N SER A 102 17.60 5.42 18.73
CA SER A 102 17.75 4.69 20.00
C SER A 102 17.19 3.26 19.95
N LEU A 103 16.05 3.07 19.26
CA LEU A 103 15.33 1.78 19.22
C LEU A 103 15.80 0.86 18.10
N LEU A 104 16.12 1.39 16.91
CA LEU A 104 16.34 0.61 15.69
C LEU A 104 17.77 0.70 15.16
N LYS A 105 18.55 1.69 15.61
CA LYS A 105 19.95 1.94 15.20
C LYS A 105 20.13 1.91 13.67
N PRO A 106 19.33 2.69 12.92
CA PRO A 106 19.42 2.69 11.48
C PRO A 106 20.74 3.31 11.02
N VAL A 107 21.22 2.90 9.83
CA VAL A 107 22.34 3.55 9.15
C VAL A 107 21.92 4.90 8.57
N GLY A 108 20.63 5.02 8.18
CA GLY A 108 20.10 6.28 7.70
C GLY A 108 18.57 6.39 7.80
N ILE A 109 18.12 7.65 7.92
CA ILE A 109 16.69 8.01 7.98
C ILE A 109 16.42 9.05 6.90
N VAL A 110 15.38 8.81 6.08
CA VAL A 110 14.89 9.77 5.07
C VAL A 110 13.51 10.29 5.43
N GLU A 111 13.21 11.53 5.05
CA GLU A 111 11.84 12.02 5.00
C GLU A 111 11.26 11.89 3.59
N ARG A 112 10.02 11.38 3.48
CA ARG A 112 9.26 11.21 2.25
C ARG A 112 7.94 11.99 2.34
N ASN A 113 8.07 13.27 2.59
CA ASN A 113 7.01 14.21 2.87
C ASN A 113 6.48 14.91 1.59
N GLU A 114 6.40 14.19 0.46
CA GLU A 114 5.99 14.71 -0.86
C GLU A 114 4.46 14.73 -1.06
N SER A 115 3.70 14.17 -0.13
CA SER A 115 2.24 14.09 -0.26
C SER A 115 1.56 15.46 -0.22
N SER A 116 0.62 15.69 -1.15
CA SER A 116 -0.22 16.89 -1.15
C SER A 116 -1.14 17.01 0.06
N LEU A 117 -1.36 15.94 0.82
CA LEU A 117 -2.13 15.96 2.06
C LEU A 117 -1.49 16.88 3.12
N ARG A 118 -0.19 17.08 3.08
CA ARG A 118 0.53 17.99 3.97
C ARG A 118 0.09 19.46 3.81
N LEU A 119 -0.33 19.83 2.60
CA LEU A 119 -0.83 21.18 2.33
C LEU A 119 -2.11 21.50 3.12
N LEU A 120 -2.90 20.48 3.50
CA LEU A 120 -4.07 20.63 4.35
C LEU A 120 -3.72 20.98 5.81
N GLU A 121 -2.47 20.74 6.20
CA GLU A 121 -1.91 21.12 7.51
C GLU A 121 -1.02 22.37 7.42
N HIS A 122 -0.99 23.05 6.26
CA HIS A 122 -0.07 24.16 5.94
C HIS A 122 1.42 23.77 6.05
N LEU A 123 1.74 22.51 5.74
CA LEU A 123 3.11 22.00 5.72
C LEU A 123 3.66 21.96 4.30
N PRO A 124 4.93 22.36 4.07
CA PRO A 124 5.57 22.21 2.78
C PRO A 124 5.81 20.73 2.44
N GLN A 125 5.83 20.43 1.14
CA GLN A 125 6.31 19.14 0.67
C GLN A 125 7.84 19.12 0.76
N LYS A 126 8.40 18.00 1.25
CA LYS A 126 9.84 17.81 1.48
C LYS A 126 10.26 16.38 1.15
N LYS A 127 11.49 16.22 0.71
CA LYS A 127 12.17 14.93 0.57
C LYS A 127 13.66 15.11 0.82
N GLY A 128 14.26 14.21 1.56
CA GLY A 128 15.70 14.24 1.83
C GLY A 128 16.14 13.32 2.93
N THR A 129 17.44 13.28 3.16
CA THR A 129 18.05 12.55 4.27
C THR A 129 17.99 13.38 5.54
N LEU A 130 17.49 12.79 6.63
CA LEU A 130 17.44 13.40 7.96
C LEU A 130 18.62 12.97 8.83
N ARG A 131 19.08 11.72 8.69
CA ARG A 131 20.18 11.12 9.47
C ARG A 131 20.99 10.18 8.57
N GLY A 132 22.29 10.11 8.83
CA GLY A 132 23.22 9.17 8.22
C GLY A 132 23.34 9.30 6.70
N ASP A 133 23.73 8.20 6.04
CA ASP A 133 23.79 8.06 4.58
C ASP A 133 22.85 6.95 4.14
N VAL A 134 22.07 7.19 3.07
CA VAL A 134 21.05 6.26 2.59
C VAL A 134 21.35 5.87 1.16
N GLN A 135 21.48 4.57 0.95
CA GLN A 135 21.73 3.94 -0.33
C GLN A 135 20.55 3.03 -0.71
N PRO A 136 20.35 2.73 -2.00
CA PRO A 136 19.45 1.68 -2.40
C PRO A 136 19.77 0.36 -1.69
N THR A 137 18.74 -0.39 -1.31
CA THR A 137 18.87 -1.65 -0.59
C THR A 137 18.05 -2.76 -1.25
N ILE A 138 18.35 -4.02 -0.91
CA ILE A 138 17.56 -5.16 -1.38
C ILE A 138 16.84 -5.75 -0.18
N ILE A 139 15.52 -5.71 -0.21
CA ILE A 139 14.69 -6.34 0.82
C ILE A 139 14.30 -7.76 0.42
N GLU A 140 14.05 -8.61 1.41
CA GLU A 140 13.42 -9.90 1.23
C GLU A 140 11.95 -9.87 1.67
N GLU A 141 11.06 -10.38 0.82
CA GLU A 141 9.65 -10.57 1.13
C GLU A 141 9.21 -11.96 0.66
N HIS A 142 8.91 -12.85 1.62
CA HIS A 142 8.45 -14.22 1.35
C HIS A 142 9.36 -15.02 0.40
N GLY A 143 10.69 -14.87 0.55
CA GLY A 143 11.70 -15.55 -0.25
C GLY A 143 11.92 -14.93 -1.64
N LEU A 144 11.45 -13.73 -1.88
CA LEU A 144 11.73 -12.92 -3.06
C LEU A 144 12.52 -11.67 -2.67
N HIS A 145 13.47 -11.30 -3.51
CA HIS A 145 14.30 -10.11 -3.34
C HIS A 145 13.79 -8.97 -4.21
N TYR A 146 13.70 -7.77 -3.64
CA TYR A 146 13.27 -6.55 -4.33
C TYR A 146 14.26 -5.43 -4.07
N ALA A 147 14.70 -4.77 -5.13
CA ALA A 147 15.48 -3.55 -5.02
C ALA A 147 14.57 -2.39 -4.56
N VAL A 148 15.01 -1.66 -3.55
CA VAL A 148 14.26 -0.52 -2.98
C VAL A 148 15.18 0.69 -2.88
N ASP A 149 14.75 1.81 -3.47
CA ASP A 149 15.37 3.11 -3.30
C ASP A 149 14.43 4.00 -2.47
N LEU A 150 14.86 4.34 -1.26
CA LEU A 150 14.04 5.13 -0.33
C LEU A 150 13.90 6.59 -0.79
N LEU A 151 14.82 7.08 -1.62
CA LEU A 151 14.78 8.45 -2.15
C LEU A 151 14.09 8.54 -3.52
N ALA A 152 14.35 7.62 -4.45
CA ALA A 152 13.79 7.65 -5.79
C ALA A 152 12.47 6.86 -5.91
N GLY A 153 12.29 5.77 -5.15
CA GLY A 153 11.13 4.88 -5.25
C GLY A 153 9.79 5.53 -4.93
N GLN A 154 8.71 4.86 -5.27
CA GLN A 154 7.34 5.30 -4.99
C GLN A 154 7.00 5.21 -3.49
N LYS A 155 6.04 6.02 -3.01
CA LYS A 155 5.66 6.13 -1.59
C LYS A 155 6.91 6.39 -0.72
N THR A 156 7.21 5.43 0.17
CA THR A 156 8.39 5.43 1.04
C THR A 156 9.54 4.59 0.49
N GLY A 157 9.35 3.95 -0.68
CA GLY A 157 10.30 3.08 -1.36
C GLY A 157 9.65 1.83 -1.96
N PHE A 158 8.71 1.19 -1.25
CA PHE A 158 8.02 -0.02 -1.68
C PHE A 158 6.59 -0.09 -1.13
N PHE A 159 5.71 -0.89 -1.76
CA PHE A 159 4.31 -1.06 -1.35
C PHE A 159 4.17 -2.17 -0.29
N LEU A 160 4.56 -1.89 0.95
CA LEU A 160 4.52 -2.85 2.06
C LEU A 160 3.10 -3.33 2.40
N ASP A 161 2.09 -2.52 2.12
CA ASP A 161 0.68 -2.80 2.38
C ASP A 161 0.11 -3.99 1.58
N GLN A 162 0.72 -4.33 0.44
CA GLN A 162 0.29 -5.43 -0.43
C GLN A 162 1.03 -6.77 -0.17
N LYS A 163 1.93 -6.84 0.80
CA LYS A 163 2.77 -8.00 1.11
C LYS A 163 1.97 -9.32 1.14
N GLU A 164 0.93 -9.39 1.97
CA GLU A 164 0.12 -10.61 2.12
C GLU A 164 -0.78 -10.87 0.92
N ASN A 165 -1.14 -9.83 0.18
CA ASN A 165 -1.94 -9.97 -1.03
C ASN A 165 -1.10 -10.53 -2.17
N ARG A 166 0.15 -10.09 -2.29
CA ARG A 166 1.13 -10.67 -3.23
C ARG A 166 1.38 -12.15 -2.95
N LEU A 167 1.56 -12.50 -1.68
CA LEU A 167 1.74 -13.91 -1.29
C LEU A 167 0.53 -14.77 -1.67
N ALA A 168 -0.69 -14.25 -1.50
CA ALA A 168 -1.91 -15.00 -1.74
C ALA A 168 -2.05 -15.54 -3.17
N ILE A 169 -1.45 -14.88 -4.18
CA ILE A 169 -1.56 -15.31 -5.57
C ILE A 169 -0.91 -16.66 -5.84
N ARG A 170 0.14 -17.03 -5.06
CA ARG A 170 0.86 -18.32 -5.23
C ARG A 170 -0.08 -19.51 -5.23
N ARG A 171 -1.15 -19.50 -4.42
CA ARG A 171 -2.12 -20.60 -4.29
C ARG A 171 -2.93 -20.85 -5.57
N PHE A 172 -3.04 -19.84 -6.44
CA PHE A 172 -3.84 -19.88 -7.65
C PHE A 172 -3.00 -19.96 -8.92
N SER A 173 -1.67 -19.95 -8.79
CA SER A 173 -0.76 -19.76 -9.94
C SER A 173 -0.26 -21.06 -10.56
N ARG A 174 -0.35 -22.21 -9.88
CA ARG A 174 0.23 -23.46 -10.39
C ARG A 174 -0.38 -23.85 -11.73
N GLY A 175 0.45 -23.92 -12.77
CA GLY A 175 0.05 -24.27 -14.13
C GLY A 175 -0.72 -23.16 -14.88
N ALA A 176 -0.92 -22.00 -14.23
CA ALA A 176 -1.73 -20.91 -14.75
C ALA A 176 -0.95 -20.01 -15.71
N ARG A 177 -1.67 -19.40 -16.66
CA ARG A 177 -1.26 -18.19 -17.39
C ARG A 177 -1.77 -16.99 -16.59
N VAL A 178 -0.86 -16.10 -16.18
CA VAL A 178 -1.16 -14.97 -15.29
C VAL A 178 -0.98 -13.64 -16.01
N LEU A 179 -1.95 -12.73 -15.85
CA LEU A 179 -1.86 -11.33 -16.27
C LEU A 179 -1.85 -10.43 -15.03
N ASP A 180 -0.81 -9.62 -14.87
CA ASP A 180 -0.65 -8.67 -13.78
C ASP A 180 -0.71 -7.24 -14.33
N CYS A 181 -1.85 -6.59 -14.14
CA CYS A 181 -2.10 -5.22 -14.59
C CYS A 181 -1.72 -4.22 -13.50
N PHE A 182 -0.94 -3.18 -13.88
CA PHE A 182 -0.32 -2.21 -12.98
C PHE A 182 0.74 -2.90 -12.10
N CYS A 183 1.62 -3.65 -12.76
CA CYS A 183 2.53 -4.58 -12.06
C CYS A 183 3.60 -3.89 -11.22
N ASN A 184 3.86 -2.59 -11.43
CA ASN A 184 4.89 -1.81 -10.73
C ASN A 184 6.22 -2.59 -10.68
N ASP A 185 6.81 -2.81 -9.50
CA ASP A 185 8.06 -3.56 -9.30
C ASP A 185 7.94 -5.09 -9.51
N GLY A 186 6.82 -5.56 -10.06
CA GLY A 186 6.58 -6.97 -10.37
C GLY A 186 6.11 -7.82 -9.19
N GLY A 187 5.65 -7.21 -8.10
CA GLY A 187 5.37 -7.92 -6.86
C GLY A 187 4.38 -9.08 -6.98
N PHE A 188 3.23 -8.90 -7.63
CA PHE A 188 2.29 -10.00 -7.90
C PHE A 188 2.85 -10.96 -8.96
N SER A 189 3.47 -10.45 -10.01
CA SER A 189 4.07 -11.23 -11.08
C SER A 189 5.10 -12.23 -10.58
N LEU A 190 6.04 -11.79 -9.74
CA LEU A 190 7.10 -12.64 -9.19
C LEU A 190 6.54 -13.70 -8.23
N ASN A 191 5.56 -13.33 -7.40
CA ASN A 191 4.86 -14.28 -6.55
C ASN A 191 4.07 -15.32 -7.37
N ALA A 192 3.43 -14.91 -8.47
CA ALA A 192 2.74 -15.84 -9.36
C ALA A 192 3.73 -16.82 -10.02
N ALA A 193 4.87 -16.33 -10.50
CA ALA A 193 5.92 -17.14 -11.09
C ALA A 193 6.47 -18.17 -10.09
N LEU A 194 6.78 -17.74 -8.86
CA LEU A 194 7.24 -18.62 -7.78
C LEU A 194 6.15 -19.62 -7.33
N GLY A 195 4.86 -19.24 -7.48
CA GLY A 195 3.70 -20.12 -7.26
C GLY A 195 3.50 -21.18 -8.33
N GLY A 196 4.35 -21.23 -9.37
CA GLY A 196 4.34 -22.24 -10.43
C GLY A 196 3.49 -21.87 -11.63
N ALA A 197 3.29 -20.58 -11.93
CA ALA A 197 2.68 -20.12 -13.16
C ALA A 197 3.47 -20.63 -14.39
N THR A 198 2.78 -21.01 -15.45
CA THR A 198 3.43 -21.40 -16.73
C THR A 198 4.01 -20.19 -17.44
N SER A 199 3.31 -19.06 -17.36
CA SER A 199 3.76 -17.77 -17.86
C SER A 199 3.10 -16.64 -17.12
N VAL A 200 3.80 -15.53 -16.95
CA VAL A 200 3.30 -14.30 -16.37
C VAL A 200 3.55 -13.15 -17.35
N LEU A 201 2.55 -12.33 -17.57
CA LEU A 201 2.66 -11.06 -18.30
C LEU A 201 2.35 -9.92 -17.31
N GLY A 202 3.33 -9.10 -16.98
CA GLY A 202 3.16 -7.87 -16.21
C GLY A 202 3.04 -6.67 -17.14
N LEU A 203 2.07 -5.80 -16.88
CA LEU A 203 1.81 -4.58 -17.63
C LEU A 203 1.88 -3.36 -16.71
N ASP A 204 2.58 -2.33 -17.13
CA ASP A 204 2.57 -1.01 -16.50
C ASP A 204 2.79 0.08 -17.53
N SER A 205 2.35 1.29 -17.26
CA SER A 205 2.55 2.47 -18.11
C SER A 205 3.86 3.24 -17.80
N SER A 206 4.61 2.81 -16.78
CA SER A 206 5.87 3.39 -16.37
C SER A 206 7.05 2.57 -16.87
N GLU A 207 7.92 3.15 -17.70
CA GLU A 207 9.17 2.51 -18.14
C GLU A 207 10.07 2.12 -16.95
N GLU A 208 10.10 2.96 -15.91
CA GLU A 208 10.87 2.70 -14.70
C GLU A 208 10.33 1.48 -13.95
N ALA A 209 9.00 1.36 -13.81
CA ALA A 209 8.37 0.19 -13.20
C ALA A 209 8.69 -1.10 -13.97
N ILE A 210 8.60 -1.08 -15.30
CA ILE A 210 8.94 -2.23 -16.16
C ILE A 210 10.41 -2.63 -16.04
N ARG A 211 11.31 -1.64 -15.97
CA ARG A 211 12.75 -1.90 -15.75
C ARG A 211 12.97 -2.56 -14.39
N HIS A 212 12.41 -2.00 -13.30
CA HIS A 212 12.54 -2.55 -11.95
C HIS A 212 11.94 -3.97 -11.85
N ALA A 213 10.75 -4.19 -12.41
CA ALA A 213 10.13 -5.52 -12.43
C ALA A 213 11.02 -6.56 -13.15
N SER A 214 11.64 -6.17 -14.26
CA SER A 214 12.55 -7.03 -15.03
C SER A 214 13.85 -7.32 -14.26
N GLU A 215 14.42 -6.31 -13.61
CA GLU A 215 15.61 -6.45 -12.75
C GLU A 215 15.32 -7.35 -11.53
N ASN A 216 14.18 -7.15 -10.88
CA ASN A 216 13.72 -7.99 -9.77
C ASN A 216 13.49 -9.44 -10.22
N ALA A 217 12.91 -9.67 -11.41
CA ALA A 217 12.76 -11.02 -11.96
C ALA A 217 14.12 -11.70 -12.17
N ALA A 218 15.09 -10.98 -12.76
CA ALA A 218 16.45 -11.49 -12.98
C ALA A 218 17.16 -11.81 -11.66
N SER A 219 17.04 -10.93 -10.64
CA SER A 219 17.64 -11.13 -9.32
C SER A 219 17.10 -12.34 -8.56
N ASN A 220 15.91 -12.80 -8.93
CA ASN A 220 15.23 -13.96 -8.34
C ASN A 220 15.26 -15.20 -9.24
N ASP A 221 16.06 -15.22 -10.32
CA ASP A 221 16.14 -16.30 -11.30
C ASP A 221 14.80 -16.68 -11.97
N ILE A 222 13.83 -15.74 -12.01
CA ILE A 222 12.51 -15.93 -12.59
C ILE A 222 12.57 -15.69 -14.10
N ARG A 223 12.29 -16.74 -14.91
CA ARG A 223 12.38 -16.71 -16.38
C ARG A 223 11.04 -16.81 -17.09
N ASN A 224 9.98 -17.14 -16.38
CA ASN A 224 8.60 -17.31 -16.89
C ASN A 224 7.72 -16.06 -16.70
N ALA A 225 8.30 -14.94 -16.25
CA ALA A 225 7.67 -13.63 -16.19
C ALA A 225 8.25 -12.70 -17.26
N ARG A 226 7.39 -11.98 -17.96
CA ARG A 226 7.73 -10.93 -18.93
C ARG A 226 6.98 -9.67 -18.56
N PHE A 227 7.57 -8.52 -18.83
CA PHE A 227 7.00 -7.21 -18.51
C PHE A 227 6.93 -6.36 -19.78
N ALA A 228 5.82 -5.64 -19.96
CA ALA A 228 5.59 -4.80 -21.12
C ALA A 228 5.06 -3.42 -20.73
N LEU A 229 5.62 -2.38 -21.35
CA LEU A 229 5.14 -1.02 -21.24
C LEU A 229 3.82 -0.91 -22.03
N ALA A 230 2.72 -0.63 -21.34
CA ALA A 230 1.41 -0.55 -21.98
C ALA A 230 0.42 0.29 -21.16
N ASP A 231 -0.52 0.94 -21.84
CA ASP A 231 -1.76 1.36 -21.20
C ASP A 231 -2.64 0.12 -20.97
N VAL A 232 -3.00 -0.12 -19.72
CA VAL A 232 -3.75 -1.33 -19.33
C VAL A 232 -5.13 -1.40 -19.99
N PHE A 233 -5.82 -0.26 -20.15
CA PHE A 233 -7.15 -0.26 -20.77
C PHE A 233 -7.07 -0.62 -22.25
N GLU A 234 -6.12 -0.07 -22.96
CA GLU A 234 -5.87 -0.37 -24.38
C GLU A 234 -5.43 -1.83 -24.54
N GLN A 235 -4.47 -2.28 -23.73
CA GLN A 235 -3.93 -3.63 -23.82
C GLN A 235 -4.97 -4.72 -23.52
N LEU A 236 -5.86 -4.52 -22.54
CA LEU A 236 -6.97 -5.45 -22.31
C LEU A 236 -7.94 -5.55 -23.50
N GLN A 237 -8.12 -4.48 -24.26
CA GLN A 237 -8.94 -4.51 -25.49
C GLN A 237 -8.22 -5.26 -26.62
N GLU A 238 -6.92 -5.05 -26.78
CA GLU A 238 -6.09 -5.78 -27.75
C GLU A 238 -6.07 -7.29 -27.47
N LEU A 239 -5.81 -7.68 -26.21
CA LEU A 239 -5.82 -9.07 -25.75
C LEU A 239 -7.18 -9.74 -26.02
N ARG A 240 -8.28 -9.02 -25.79
CA ARG A 240 -9.62 -9.51 -26.17
C ARG A 240 -9.77 -9.72 -27.68
N THR A 241 -9.27 -8.78 -28.47
CA THR A 241 -9.39 -8.85 -29.94
C THR A 241 -8.56 -9.99 -30.55
N SER A 242 -7.36 -10.22 -29.96
CA SER A 242 -6.49 -11.34 -30.35
C SER A 242 -6.99 -12.71 -29.85
N GLY A 243 -7.97 -12.72 -28.94
CA GLY A 243 -8.49 -13.96 -28.36
C GLY A 243 -7.59 -14.56 -27.27
N GLU A 244 -6.60 -13.78 -26.77
CA GLU A 244 -5.76 -14.21 -25.65
C GLU A 244 -6.52 -14.21 -24.33
N THR A 245 -6.32 -15.27 -23.55
CA THR A 245 -6.99 -15.45 -22.27
C THR A 245 -6.01 -15.90 -21.18
N PHE A 246 -6.40 -15.66 -19.93
CA PHE A 246 -5.58 -15.94 -18.73
C PHE A 246 -6.39 -16.71 -17.70
N ASP A 247 -5.69 -17.47 -16.84
CA ASP A 247 -6.32 -18.24 -15.76
C ASP A 247 -6.37 -17.45 -14.45
N VAL A 248 -5.39 -16.53 -14.25
CA VAL A 248 -5.36 -15.61 -13.12
C VAL A 248 -5.08 -14.20 -13.64
N LEU A 249 -5.83 -13.24 -13.13
CA LEU A 249 -5.69 -11.84 -13.50
C LEU A 249 -5.67 -10.96 -12.25
N VAL A 250 -4.71 -10.03 -12.21
CA VAL A 250 -4.54 -9.05 -11.13
C VAL A 250 -4.85 -7.65 -11.67
N LEU A 251 -5.64 -6.90 -10.90
CA LEU A 251 -5.90 -5.48 -11.09
C LEU A 251 -5.54 -4.75 -9.79
N ASP A 252 -4.39 -4.08 -9.76
CA ASP A 252 -3.98 -3.21 -8.65
C ASP A 252 -3.71 -1.78 -9.14
N PRO A 253 -4.76 -1.09 -9.65
CA PRO A 253 -4.59 0.23 -10.24
C PRO A 253 -4.25 1.30 -9.20
N PRO A 254 -3.63 2.41 -9.61
CA PRO A 254 -3.50 3.59 -8.78
C PRO A 254 -4.88 4.11 -8.36
N SER A 255 -4.93 4.92 -7.31
CA SER A 255 -6.19 5.50 -6.84
C SER A 255 -6.87 6.35 -7.93
N PHE A 256 -8.06 5.97 -8.35
CA PHE A 256 -8.85 6.72 -9.34
C PHE A 256 -9.53 7.97 -8.76
N THR A 257 -9.51 8.14 -7.43
CA THR A 257 -10.00 9.38 -6.82
C THR A 257 -9.27 9.72 -5.53
N ARG A 258 -8.95 11.01 -5.41
CA ARG A 258 -8.46 11.64 -4.17
C ARG A 258 -9.47 12.61 -3.57
N SER A 259 -10.70 12.66 -4.12
CA SER A 259 -11.72 13.63 -3.73
C SER A 259 -13.13 13.03 -3.82
N LYS A 260 -13.99 13.37 -2.86
CA LYS A 260 -15.41 12.99 -2.88
C LYS A 260 -16.13 13.43 -4.17
N LYS A 261 -15.71 14.53 -4.78
CA LYS A 261 -16.32 15.04 -6.02
C LYS A 261 -16.13 14.09 -7.21
N ASN A 262 -15.08 13.27 -7.21
CA ASN A 262 -14.72 12.41 -8.33
C ASN A 262 -15.12 10.93 -8.13
N VAL A 263 -15.89 10.61 -7.09
CA VAL A 263 -16.31 9.23 -6.77
C VAL A 263 -17.08 8.58 -7.93
N ALA A 264 -17.99 9.32 -8.58
CA ALA A 264 -18.77 8.80 -9.71
C ALA A 264 -17.85 8.41 -10.90
N THR A 265 -16.85 9.23 -11.20
CA THR A 265 -15.86 8.96 -12.27
C THR A 265 -14.98 7.77 -11.89
N ALA A 266 -14.52 7.69 -10.64
CA ALA A 266 -13.74 6.57 -10.14
C ALA A 266 -14.50 5.24 -10.22
N LYS A 267 -15.77 5.22 -9.82
CA LYS A 267 -16.65 4.04 -9.95
C LYS A 267 -16.76 3.58 -11.39
N ARG A 268 -16.87 4.50 -12.34
CA ARG A 268 -16.92 4.19 -13.78
C ARG A 268 -15.59 3.55 -14.23
N GLY A 269 -14.45 4.14 -13.88
CA GLY A 269 -13.14 3.61 -14.22
C GLY A 269 -12.89 2.20 -13.65
N TYR A 270 -13.20 1.97 -12.37
CA TYR A 270 -13.10 0.63 -11.77
C TYR A 270 -14.03 -0.39 -12.46
N ARG A 271 -15.27 0.02 -12.80
CA ARG A 271 -16.22 -0.86 -13.49
C ARG A 271 -15.69 -1.23 -14.87
N GLU A 272 -15.24 -0.27 -15.65
CA GLU A 272 -14.71 -0.47 -17.01
C GLU A 272 -13.48 -1.38 -16.98
N LEU A 273 -12.53 -1.12 -16.09
CA LEU A 273 -11.33 -1.92 -15.91
C LEU A 273 -11.67 -3.39 -15.60
N ASN A 274 -12.52 -3.63 -14.59
CA ASN A 274 -12.93 -4.98 -14.20
C ASN A 274 -13.72 -5.68 -15.34
N MET A 275 -14.55 -4.96 -16.06
CA MET A 275 -15.31 -5.50 -17.20
C MET A 275 -14.36 -5.97 -18.32
N HIS A 276 -13.34 -5.19 -18.68
CA HIS A 276 -12.37 -5.59 -19.69
C HIS A 276 -11.52 -6.78 -19.22
N ALA A 277 -11.09 -6.79 -17.98
CA ALA A 277 -10.34 -7.89 -17.38
C ALA A 277 -11.13 -9.22 -17.41
N LEU A 278 -12.40 -9.19 -17.03
CA LEU A 278 -13.27 -10.38 -17.02
C LEU A 278 -13.52 -10.96 -18.42
N ARG A 279 -13.35 -10.17 -19.47
CA ARG A 279 -13.50 -10.63 -20.85
C ARG A 279 -12.30 -11.41 -21.39
N VAL A 280 -11.11 -11.22 -20.79
CA VAL A 280 -9.88 -11.95 -21.10
C VAL A 280 -9.56 -13.02 -20.06
N LEU A 281 -10.39 -13.17 -19.03
CA LEU A 281 -10.26 -14.21 -18.01
C LEU A 281 -10.98 -15.47 -18.44
N ASN A 282 -10.33 -16.63 -18.32
CA ASN A 282 -10.90 -17.94 -18.61
C ASN A 282 -12.12 -18.24 -17.73
N ASN A 283 -13.02 -19.11 -18.20
CA ASN A 283 -14.08 -19.62 -17.34
C ASN A 283 -13.51 -20.44 -16.20
N GLY A 284 -13.92 -20.17 -14.96
CA GLY A 284 -13.30 -20.74 -13.76
C GLY A 284 -12.03 -20.03 -13.33
N GLY A 285 -11.57 -19.02 -14.06
CA GLY A 285 -10.37 -18.23 -13.75
C GLY A 285 -10.52 -17.36 -12.51
N ILE A 286 -9.41 -16.90 -11.98
CA ILE A 286 -9.32 -16.14 -10.71
C ILE A 286 -8.99 -14.68 -11.00
N LEU A 287 -9.82 -13.80 -10.46
CA LEU A 287 -9.61 -12.35 -10.49
C LEU A 287 -9.19 -11.84 -9.11
N PHE A 288 -8.02 -11.21 -9.04
CA PHE A 288 -7.60 -10.33 -7.95
C PHE A 288 -7.92 -8.91 -8.38
N THR A 289 -8.73 -8.19 -7.62
CA THR A 289 -9.01 -6.79 -7.94
C THR A 289 -8.96 -5.93 -6.70
N ALA A 290 -8.20 -4.83 -6.77
CA ALA A 290 -7.91 -3.95 -5.64
C ALA A 290 -8.39 -2.51 -5.89
N SER A 291 -8.58 -1.80 -4.78
CA SER A 291 -8.75 -0.36 -4.75
C SER A 291 -8.10 0.23 -3.50
N CYS A 292 -7.19 1.18 -3.70
CA CYS A 292 -6.59 1.99 -2.63
C CYS A 292 -7.29 3.36 -2.47
N SER A 293 -8.43 3.60 -3.13
CA SER A 293 -9.17 4.86 -3.05
C SER A 293 -9.92 4.99 -1.72
N HIS A 294 -9.53 5.94 -0.88
CA HIS A 294 -10.17 6.20 0.42
C HIS A 294 -11.66 6.51 0.34
N HIS A 295 -12.11 7.15 -0.75
CA HIS A 295 -13.52 7.54 -0.94
C HIS A 295 -14.37 6.47 -1.61
N ILE A 296 -13.82 5.30 -1.88
CA ILE A 296 -14.55 4.13 -2.37
C ILE A 296 -14.63 3.13 -1.22
N GLU A 297 -15.77 3.10 -0.54
CA GLU A 297 -16.03 2.18 0.57
C GLU A 297 -16.04 0.71 0.08
N PRO A 298 -15.77 -0.28 0.97
CA PRO A 298 -15.72 -1.69 0.60
C PRO A 298 -16.95 -2.19 -0.15
N ASP A 299 -18.16 -1.88 0.36
CA ASP A 299 -19.41 -2.30 -0.25
C ASP A 299 -19.62 -1.65 -1.61
N VAL A 300 -19.25 -0.36 -1.74
CA VAL A 300 -19.30 0.37 -3.01
C VAL A 300 -18.36 -0.26 -4.05
N PHE A 301 -17.18 -0.69 -3.63
CA PHE A 301 -16.24 -1.37 -4.53
C PHE A 301 -16.77 -2.73 -4.97
N LEU A 302 -17.34 -3.50 -4.06
CA LEU A 302 -17.97 -4.79 -4.36
C LEU A 302 -19.11 -4.63 -5.36
N ASP A 303 -19.98 -3.64 -5.19
CA ASP A 303 -21.07 -3.33 -6.14
C ASP A 303 -20.54 -3.01 -7.54
N VAL A 304 -19.45 -2.24 -7.62
CA VAL A 304 -18.79 -1.89 -8.89
C VAL A 304 -18.24 -3.12 -9.59
N VAL A 305 -17.61 -4.05 -8.86
CA VAL A 305 -17.09 -5.30 -9.40
C VAL A 305 -18.22 -6.23 -9.87
N GLN A 306 -19.32 -6.31 -9.10
CA GLN A 306 -20.53 -7.06 -9.50
C GLN A 306 -21.16 -6.51 -10.78
N GLU A 307 -21.24 -5.18 -10.89
CA GLU A 307 -21.77 -4.54 -12.10
C GLU A 307 -20.91 -4.82 -13.32
N ALA A 308 -19.58 -4.78 -13.18
CA ALA A 308 -18.64 -5.15 -14.23
C ALA A 308 -18.82 -6.60 -14.69
N ALA A 309 -19.04 -7.52 -13.73
CA ALA A 309 -19.30 -8.93 -14.03
C ALA A 309 -20.58 -9.10 -14.84
N ARG A 310 -21.69 -8.45 -14.45
CA ARG A 310 -22.95 -8.48 -15.22
C ARG A 310 -22.75 -7.97 -16.64
N GLN A 311 -22.05 -6.85 -16.83
CA GLN A 311 -21.77 -6.27 -18.14
C GLN A 311 -20.83 -7.10 -19.01
N SER A 312 -19.99 -7.94 -18.41
CA SER A 312 -19.14 -8.89 -19.13
C SER A 312 -19.80 -10.25 -19.37
N GLY A 313 -21.05 -10.46 -18.91
CA GLY A 313 -21.76 -11.73 -19.02
C GLY A 313 -21.24 -12.80 -18.05
N ARG A 314 -20.54 -12.41 -16.99
CA ARG A 314 -19.92 -13.31 -16.01
C ARG A 314 -20.66 -13.26 -14.67
N ARG A 315 -20.52 -14.32 -13.90
CA ARG A 315 -20.88 -14.37 -12.48
C ARG A 315 -19.61 -14.55 -11.65
N LEU A 316 -19.57 -13.97 -10.46
CA LEU A 316 -18.41 -14.02 -9.56
C LEU A 316 -18.78 -14.73 -8.27
N GLN A 317 -17.89 -15.61 -7.85
CA GLN A 317 -17.87 -16.20 -6.51
C GLN A 317 -16.76 -15.48 -5.72
N LEU A 318 -17.09 -14.76 -4.67
CA LEU A 318 -16.11 -14.16 -3.78
C LEU A 318 -15.45 -15.28 -2.95
N LEU A 319 -14.14 -15.46 -3.10
CA LEU A 319 -13.36 -16.43 -2.34
C LEU A 319 -12.76 -15.81 -1.09
N GLU A 320 -12.22 -14.59 -1.20
CA GLU A 320 -11.62 -13.85 -0.09
C GLU A 320 -11.85 -12.35 -0.25
N TRP A 321 -12.04 -11.68 0.88
CA TRP A 321 -12.00 -10.23 0.99
C TRP A 321 -10.86 -9.83 1.90
N ARG A 322 -9.94 -9.02 1.40
CA ARG A 322 -8.67 -8.70 2.06
C ARG A 322 -8.47 -7.19 2.14
N GLY A 323 -7.60 -6.77 3.05
CA GLY A 323 -7.16 -5.39 3.20
C GLY A 323 -5.65 -5.24 3.03
N ALA A 324 -5.11 -4.22 3.68
CA ALA A 324 -3.67 -4.06 3.82
C ALA A 324 -3.07 -5.16 4.71
N SER A 325 -1.78 -5.38 4.56
CA SER A 325 -1.01 -6.33 5.40
C SER A 325 -1.10 -5.97 6.88
N PRO A 326 -1.02 -6.94 7.81
CA PRO A 326 -1.21 -6.73 9.26
C PRO A 326 -0.28 -5.71 9.92
N ASP A 327 0.85 -5.36 9.32
CA ASP A 327 1.70 -4.25 9.77
C ASP A 327 1.09 -2.86 9.48
N HIS A 328 -0.05 -2.81 8.77
CA HIS A 328 -0.92 -1.66 8.58
C HIS A 328 -2.22 -1.87 9.34
N PRO A 329 -2.22 -1.89 10.69
CA PRO A 329 -3.42 -2.18 11.47
C PRO A 329 -4.50 -1.15 11.23
N THR A 330 -5.74 -1.51 11.52
CA THR A 330 -6.89 -0.61 11.39
C THR A 330 -7.53 -0.38 12.76
N LEU A 331 -8.01 0.83 12.99
CA LEU A 331 -8.87 1.13 14.13
C LEU A 331 -10.33 1.04 13.68
N PRO A 332 -11.16 0.17 14.30
CA PRO A 332 -12.58 0.05 13.93
C PRO A 332 -13.35 1.37 14.01
N GLY A 333 -12.99 2.25 14.95
CA GLY A 333 -13.59 3.57 15.11
C GLY A 333 -13.05 4.67 14.19
N VAL A 334 -12.05 4.36 13.34
CA VAL A 334 -11.40 5.30 12.41
C VAL A 334 -11.38 4.66 11.01
N PRO A 335 -12.47 4.80 10.24
CA PRO A 335 -12.63 4.15 8.93
C PRO A 335 -11.50 4.51 7.94
N GLU A 336 -10.91 5.68 8.06
CA GLU A 336 -9.82 6.18 7.23
C GLU A 336 -8.58 5.28 7.29
N THR A 337 -8.41 4.48 8.33
CA THR A 337 -7.32 3.50 8.44
C THR A 337 -7.52 2.28 7.52
N ARG A 338 -8.72 2.08 6.95
CA ARG A 338 -9.07 0.98 6.03
C ARG A 338 -9.12 1.47 4.58
N TYR A 339 -8.02 1.83 4.02
CA TYR A 339 -7.97 2.40 2.67
C TYR A 339 -7.85 1.37 1.55
N LEU A 340 -7.18 0.23 1.80
CA LEU A 340 -6.97 -0.84 0.82
C LEU A 340 -8.09 -1.88 0.90
N LYS A 341 -8.64 -2.23 -0.23
CA LYS A 341 -9.60 -3.31 -0.46
C LYS A 341 -9.08 -4.19 -1.58
N LEU A 342 -9.08 -5.50 -1.40
CA LEU A 342 -8.78 -6.48 -2.43
C LEU A 342 -9.77 -7.63 -2.35
N GLY A 343 -10.47 -7.89 -3.44
CA GLY A 343 -11.31 -9.06 -3.60
C GLY A 343 -10.62 -10.11 -4.46
N ILE A 344 -10.70 -11.38 -4.03
CA ILE A 344 -10.29 -12.55 -4.82
C ILE A 344 -11.56 -13.26 -5.24
N PHE A 345 -11.81 -13.34 -6.54
CA PHE A 345 -13.03 -13.90 -7.09
C PHE A 345 -12.71 -15.04 -8.05
N ARG A 346 -13.62 -16.03 -8.11
CA ARG A 346 -13.68 -16.99 -9.21
C ARG A 346 -14.75 -16.53 -10.21
N ALA A 347 -14.40 -16.44 -11.49
CA ALA A 347 -15.31 -16.07 -12.56
C ALA A 347 -15.91 -17.33 -13.20
N VAL A 348 -17.24 -17.38 -13.30
CA VAL A 348 -18.01 -18.50 -13.87
C VAL A 348 -19.02 -17.97 -14.88
#